data_b9c5f7eaaa9bbed5b784640afebf7a9f
#
_entry.id   b9c5f7eaaa9bbed5b784640afebf7a9f
#
_cell.length_a   1.000
_cell.length_b   1.000
_cell.length_c   1.000
_cell.angle_alpha   90.00
_cell.angle_beta   90.00
_cell.angle_gamma   90.00
#
_symmetry.space_group_name_H-M   'P 1'
#
loop_
_entity.id
_entity.type
_entity.pdbx_description
1 polymer ?
#
loop_
_entity_poly.entity_id
_entity_poly.type
_entity_poly.pdbx_seq_one_letter_code
_entity_poly.pdbx_strand_id
1 'polypeptide(L)'
;MLITTQNLSIHHQKDLRPLVADLTLTINSGDKVAIIGEEGNGKSSLLKTLLNPDMVADYLLISGTIQRHFTAPIYIPQSLPLEMAELTLNDHFFSQVDLDIDFGLLYRYADQLAFDSDRLSSDQLISSLSGGEKLKIQLIKSLAKHSDIIFLDEPSNDLDLDTLSWLENYIATSPKTIVYVSHDEDFLAKTATKIVHLQSVKKKMLAKTSVQTIDYQAYRDQREAAYYKQIQQAQNDRKEFEKVMEKHRRQKSQVRNTLLNTHDATAGRLVAKKMKSVLAREKRYEKQAESMTKMPYHEDAIHLFFSDIQPVPAHKQIIDVQGEELWCHERLLVKNLFMKVKAGEKVGIIGANGVGKSSLIKFLYQHLQTRSDLQLGYMPQHYADLLPLSKTPLTFLAGEKDKEEQEAALTYLASLQFTREEVHHAISDLSGGQQAKLLLLKMVLDKANVLLLDEPSRNFSPISQPYIRELFSDYQGTLICVSHDRRFLREVCHQVYKLSKQGLYRLDSI
;
A
#
# COMPACT_ATOMS: atom_id res chain seq x y z
N MET A 1 -16.94 6.29 -25.98
CA MET A 1 -16.25 7.15 -25.00
C MET A 1 -17.25 7.41 -23.87
N LEU A 2 -16.93 6.97 -22.64
CA LEU A 2 -17.86 7.07 -21.50
C LEU A 2 -17.50 8.20 -20.54
N ILE A 3 -16.18 8.47 -20.34
CA ILE A 3 -15.71 9.55 -19.48
C ILE A 3 -14.53 10.25 -20.15
N THR A 4 -14.53 11.58 -20.09
CA THR A 4 -13.39 12.41 -20.49
C THR A 4 -13.13 13.45 -19.41
N THR A 5 -11.88 13.57 -18.97
CA THR A 5 -11.44 14.65 -18.11
C THR A 5 -10.39 15.49 -18.82
N GLN A 6 -10.40 16.81 -18.58
CA GLN A 6 -9.38 17.74 -19.07
C GLN A 6 -8.90 18.61 -17.92
N ASN A 7 -7.61 18.55 -17.66
CA ASN A 7 -6.92 19.30 -16.59
C ASN A 7 -7.64 19.20 -15.23
N LEU A 8 -8.15 17.99 -14.93
CA LEU A 8 -8.85 17.75 -13.68
C LEU A 8 -7.86 17.81 -12.52
N SER A 9 -8.10 18.70 -11.57
CA SER A 9 -7.34 18.79 -10.33
C SER A 9 -8.28 18.75 -9.14
N ILE A 10 -7.86 18.00 -8.12
CA ILE A 10 -8.63 17.74 -6.91
C ILE A 10 -7.75 18.10 -5.70
N HIS A 11 -8.28 18.94 -4.81
CA HIS A 11 -7.63 19.35 -3.57
C HIS A 11 -8.54 19.04 -2.37
N HIS A 12 -7.93 18.73 -1.26
CA HIS A 12 -8.67 18.59 0.00
C HIS A 12 -9.08 19.99 0.50
N GLN A 13 -10.34 20.16 0.91
CA GLN A 13 -10.89 21.49 1.21
C GLN A 13 -10.29 22.13 2.47
N LYS A 14 -9.95 21.34 3.51
CA LYS A 14 -9.46 21.85 4.79
C LYS A 14 -8.04 22.40 4.73
N ASP A 15 -7.13 21.70 4.06
CA ASP A 15 -5.69 21.97 4.08
C ASP A 15 -5.13 22.31 2.68
N LEU A 16 -6.01 22.38 1.67
CA LEU A 16 -5.68 22.62 0.25
C LEU A 16 -4.62 21.65 -0.32
N ARG A 17 -4.44 20.50 0.34
CA ARG A 17 -3.49 19.47 -0.13
C ARG A 17 -3.92 18.94 -1.49
N PRO A 18 -3.01 18.95 -2.48
CA PRO A 18 -3.32 18.40 -3.80
C PRO A 18 -3.39 16.88 -3.74
N LEU A 19 -4.47 16.29 -4.24
CA LEU A 19 -4.68 14.85 -4.38
C LEU A 19 -4.49 14.41 -5.83
N VAL A 20 -5.02 15.17 -6.78
CA VAL A 20 -4.90 14.94 -8.22
C VAL A 20 -4.48 16.24 -8.87
N ALA A 21 -3.55 16.19 -9.81
CA ALA A 21 -3.09 17.37 -10.56
C ALA A 21 -3.16 17.10 -12.07
N ASP A 22 -3.80 18.01 -12.77
CA ASP A 22 -3.86 18.12 -14.24
C ASP A 22 -4.20 16.81 -14.97
N LEU A 23 -5.11 16.00 -14.39
CA LEU A 23 -5.49 14.72 -14.95
C LEU A 23 -6.28 14.90 -16.25
N THR A 24 -5.71 14.48 -17.36
CA THR A 24 -6.39 14.33 -18.63
C THR A 24 -6.52 12.84 -18.95
N LEU A 25 -7.76 12.35 -18.92
CA LEU A 25 -8.08 10.92 -19.02
C LEU A 25 -9.28 10.73 -19.95
N THR A 26 -9.20 9.73 -20.82
CA THR A 26 -10.32 9.24 -21.63
C THR A 26 -10.57 7.78 -21.32
N ILE A 27 -11.80 7.44 -20.96
CA ILE A 27 -12.27 6.07 -20.71
C ILE A 27 -13.26 5.69 -21.80
N ASN A 28 -12.93 4.66 -22.55
CA ASN A 28 -13.77 4.12 -23.61
C ASN A 28 -14.58 2.92 -23.12
N SER A 29 -15.60 2.54 -23.89
CA SER A 29 -16.36 1.32 -23.63
C SER A 29 -15.43 0.11 -23.68
N GLY A 30 -15.53 -0.77 -22.67
CA GLY A 30 -14.71 -1.96 -22.51
C GLY A 30 -13.38 -1.77 -21.79
N ASP A 31 -12.93 -0.52 -21.54
CA ASP A 31 -11.68 -0.26 -20.80
C ASP A 31 -11.74 -0.85 -19.37
N LYS A 32 -10.61 -1.40 -18.91
CA LYS A 32 -10.38 -1.81 -17.53
C LYS A 32 -9.35 -0.86 -16.92
N VAL A 33 -9.84 0.14 -16.21
CA VAL A 33 -9.02 1.25 -15.70
C VAL A 33 -8.69 1.02 -14.23
N ALA A 34 -7.43 0.77 -13.93
CA ALA A 34 -6.94 0.64 -12.57
C ALA A 34 -6.38 1.98 -12.06
N ILE A 35 -6.86 2.45 -10.92
CA ILE A 35 -6.34 3.60 -10.18
C ILE A 35 -5.44 3.08 -9.09
N ILE A 36 -4.14 3.42 -9.14
CA ILE A 36 -3.12 2.98 -8.19
C ILE A 36 -2.43 4.16 -7.52
N GLY A 37 -1.78 3.92 -6.41
CA GLY A 37 -1.04 4.93 -5.63
C GLY A 37 -1.03 4.61 -4.15
N GLU A 38 -0.21 5.32 -3.36
CA GLU A 38 -0.14 5.20 -1.91
C GLU A 38 -1.49 5.51 -1.25
N GLU A 39 -1.66 4.98 -0.03
CA GLU A 39 -2.84 5.29 0.77
C GLU A 39 -2.89 6.80 1.10
N GLY A 40 -4.10 7.36 1.04
CA GLY A 40 -4.29 8.80 1.24
C GLY A 40 -3.98 9.69 0.03
N ASN A 41 -3.57 9.12 -1.12
CA ASN A 41 -3.33 9.88 -2.36
C ASN A 41 -4.62 10.22 -3.14
N GLY A 42 -5.80 9.96 -2.57
CA GLY A 42 -7.06 10.36 -3.18
C GLY A 42 -7.62 9.40 -4.25
N LYS A 43 -7.25 8.11 -4.24
CA LYS A 43 -7.75 7.10 -5.19
C LYS A 43 -9.27 6.99 -5.18
N SER A 44 -9.85 6.71 -4.00
CA SER A 44 -11.31 6.65 -3.82
C SER A 44 -11.99 7.99 -4.08
N SER A 45 -11.31 9.10 -3.77
CA SER A 45 -11.79 10.45 -4.09
C SER A 45 -11.89 10.67 -5.60
N LEU A 46 -10.86 10.27 -6.36
CA LEU A 46 -10.90 10.31 -7.83
C LEU A 46 -12.00 9.40 -8.38
N LEU A 47 -12.10 8.16 -7.87
CA LEU A 47 -13.13 7.20 -8.30
C LEU A 47 -14.54 7.77 -8.13
N LYS A 48 -14.85 8.34 -6.96
CA LYS A 48 -16.13 8.99 -6.65
C LYS A 48 -16.35 10.24 -7.51
N THR A 49 -15.30 11.06 -7.72
CA THR A 49 -15.38 12.25 -8.59
C THR A 49 -15.71 11.88 -10.04
N LEU A 50 -15.13 10.80 -10.57
CA LEU A 50 -15.43 10.31 -11.91
C LEU A 50 -16.87 9.79 -12.02
N LEU A 51 -17.38 9.17 -10.96
CA LEU A 51 -18.76 8.71 -10.87
C LEU A 51 -19.73 9.90 -10.76
N ASN A 52 -19.64 10.66 -9.69
CA ASN A 52 -20.43 11.87 -9.43
C ASN A 52 -19.67 12.82 -8.49
N PRO A 53 -19.29 14.05 -8.95
CA PRO A 53 -18.60 15.05 -8.11
C PRO A 53 -19.38 15.45 -6.87
N ASP A 54 -20.71 15.39 -6.89
CA ASP A 54 -21.53 15.78 -5.73
C ASP A 54 -21.29 14.88 -4.52
N MET A 55 -20.86 13.63 -4.73
CA MET A 55 -20.51 12.70 -3.63
C MET A 55 -19.32 13.16 -2.78
N VAL A 56 -18.54 14.10 -3.29
CA VAL A 56 -17.28 14.54 -2.64
C VAL A 56 -17.22 16.06 -2.46
N ALA A 57 -18.26 16.79 -2.83
CA ALA A 57 -18.32 18.26 -2.82
C ALA A 57 -18.13 18.86 -1.40
N ASP A 58 -18.51 18.12 -0.37
CA ASP A 58 -18.44 18.59 1.03
C ASP A 58 -17.00 18.68 1.55
N TYR A 59 -16.05 17.95 0.97
CA TYR A 59 -14.68 17.85 1.48
C TYR A 59 -13.59 18.02 0.42
N LEU A 60 -13.94 18.13 -0.87
CA LEU A 60 -13.00 18.33 -1.97
C LEU A 60 -13.31 19.57 -2.80
N LEU A 61 -12.25 20.21 -3.27
CA LEU A 61 -12.29 21.27 -4.28
C LEU A 61 -11.87 20.66 -5.61
N ILE A 62 -12.77 20.73 -6.60
CA ILE A 62 -12.57 20.17 -7.93
C ILE A 62 -12.46 21.30 -8.93
N SER A 63 -11.45 21.23 -9.81
CA SER A 63 -11.26 22.14 -10.96
C SER A 63 -10.93 21.35 -12.22
N GLY A 64 -11.13 21.96 -13.37
CA GLY A 64 -11.07 21.29 -14.68
C GLY A 64 -12.45 20.86 -15.16
N THR A 65 -12.50 20.02 -16.20
CA THR A 65 -13.77 19.56 -16.79
C THR A 65 -13.89 18.06 -16.77
N ILE A 66 -15.12 17.58 -16.52
CA ILE A 66 -15.48 16.16 -16.58
C ILE A 66 -16.71 16.03 -17.45
N GLN A 67 -16.61 15.25 -18.52
CA GLN A 67 -17.74 14.87 -19.37
C GLN A 67 -18.05 13.39 -19.15
N ARG A 68 -19.33 13.07 -18.91
CA ARG A 68 -19.84 11.72 -18.64
C ARG A 68 -20.96 11.39 -19.63
N HIS A 69 -20.85 10.20 -20.21
CA HIS A 69 -21.78 9.70 -21.24
C HIS A 69 -22.26 8.29 -20.89
N PHE A 70 -22.41 7.98 -19.60
CA PHE A 70 -23.01 6.75 -19.10
C PHE A 70 -24.38 7.05 -18.48
N THR A 71 -25.27 6.06 -18.47
CA THR A 71 -26.64 6.20 -17.98
C THR A 71 -26.92 5.31 -16.77
N ALA A 72 -26.27 4.17 -16.68
CA ALA A 72 -26.47 3.16 -15.64
C ALA A 72 -25.15 2.80 -14.95
N PRO A 73 -24.57 3.70 -14.12
CA PRO A 73 -23.35 3.40 -13.38
C PRO A 73 -23.64 2.52 -12.16
N ILE A 74 -22.75 1.58 -11.87
CA ILE A 74 -22.74 0.82 -10.62
C ILE A 74 -21.54 1.27 -9.80
N TYR A 75 -21.74 1.48 -8.50
CA TYR A 75 -20.66 1.73 -7.54
C TYR A 75 -20.68 0.70 -6.42
N ILE A 76 -19.55 0.03 -6.23
CA ILE A 76 -19.32 -0.90 -5.13
C ILE A 76 -18.27 -0.28 -4.22
N PRO A 77 -18.67 0.22 -3.03
CA PRO A 77 -17.77 0.86 -2.08
C PRO A 77 -16.89 -0.17 -1.37
N GLN A 78 -15.76 0.30 -0.82
CA GLN A 78 -14.84 -0.50 -0.01
C GLN A 78 -15.52 -1.14 1.21
N SER A 79 -16.48 -0.43 1.82
CA SER A 79 -17.26 -0.93 2.95
C SER A 79 -18.74 -0.63 2.74
N LEU A 80 -19.60 -1.53 3.25
CA LEU A 80 -21.04 -1.31 3.24
C LEU A 80 -21.42 -0.05 4.03
N PRO A 81 -22.33 0.78 3.51
CA PRO A 81 -22.92 1.88 4.29
C PRO A 81 -23.55 1.37 5.59
N LEU A 82 -23.39 2.13 6.67
CA LEU A 82 -23.91 1.75 7.99
C LEU A 82 -25.41 1.49 7.99
N GLU A 83 -26.16 2.24 7.19
CA GLU A 83 -27.61 2.07 7.02
C GLU A 83 -28.03 0.68 6.50
N MET A 84 -27.16 0.07 5.69
CA MET A 84 -27.41 -1.29 5.19
C MET A 84 -27.15 -2.38 6.22
N ALA A 85 -26.40 -2.08 7.29
CA ALA A 85 -26.04 -3.06 8.31
C ALA A 85 -27.25 -3.57 9.11
N GLU A 86 -28.29 -2.75 9.21
CA GLU A 86 -29.52 -3.05 9.93
C GLU A 86 -30.56 -3.81 9.08
N LEU A 87 -30.35 -3.89 7.76
CA LEU A 87 -31.24 -4.63 6.86
C LEU A 87 -31.06 -6.14 7.01
N THR A 88 -32.14 -6.88 6.76
CA THR A 88 -32.05 -8.34 6.53
C THR A 88 -31.55 -8.63 5.11
N LEU A 89 -31.09 -9.86 4.86
CA LEU A 89 -30.75 -10.29 3.49
C LEU A 89 -31.97 -10.21 2.58
N ASN A 90 -33.16 -10.64 3.07
CA ASN A 90 -34.39 -10.53 2.33
C ASN A 90 -34.74 -9.09 1.95
N ASP A 91 -34.64 -8.16 2.90
CA ASP A 91 -34.87 -6.74 2.62
C ASP A 91 -33.86 -6.18 1.61
N HIS A 92 -32.60 -6.57 1.74
CA HIS A 92 -31.56 -6.12 0.82
C HIS A 92 -31.81 -6.54 -0.62
N PHE A 93 -32.24 -7.77 -0.86
CA PHE A 93 -32.43 -8.30 -2.22
C PHE A 93 -33.82 -8.08 -2.79
N PHE A 94 -34.88 -8.08 -1.99
CA PHE A 94 -36.24 -8.20 -2.45
C PHE A 94 -37.22 -7.10 -1.99
N SER A 95 -36.93 -6.32 -0.93
CA SER A 95 -37.87 -5.31 -0.39
C SER A 95 -38.03 -4.06 -1.25
N GLN A 96 -37.01 -3.68 -1.99
CA GLN A 96 -37.11 -2.66 -3.03
C GLN A 96 -37.26 -3.38 -4.36
N VAL A 97 -38.39 -3.18 -5.03
CA VAL A 97 -38.61 -3.66 -6.40
C VAL A 97 -37.68 -2.83 -7.32
N ASP A 98 -36.42 -3.19 -7.31
CA ASP A 98 -35.41 -2.72 -8.26
C ASP A 98 -35.75 -3.41 -9.58
N LEU A 99 -36.50 -2.71 -10.44
CA LEU A 99 -36.99 -3.22 -11.74
C LEU A 99 -35.84 -3.61 -12.69
N ASP A 100 -34.60 -3.21 -12.36
CA ASP A 100 -33.40 -3.44 -13.17
C ASP A 100 -32.61 -4.69 -12.75
N ILE A 101 -33.06 -5.49 -11.78
CA ILE A 101 -32.37 -6.71 -11.38
C ILE A 101 -32.79 -7.89 -12.26
N ASP A 102 -31.82 -8.50 -12.92
CA ASP A 102 -31.98 -9.81 -13.55
C ASP A 102 -31.80 -10.91 -12.49
N PHE A 103 -32.93 -11.49 -12.05
CA PHE A 103 -32.94 -12.57 -11.06
C PHE A 103 -32.20 -13.82 -11.54
N GLY A 104 -32.16 -14.10 -12.84
CA GLY A 104 -31.38 -15.20 -13.41
C GLY A 104 -29.89 -14.99 -13.20
N LEU A 105 -29.40 -13.78 -13.40
CA LEU A 105 -28.02 -13.41 -13.11
C LEU A 105 -27.75 -13.39 -11.59
N LEU A 106 -28.69 -12.92 -10.79
CA LEU A 106 -28.56 -12.85 -9.33
C LEU A 106 -28.30 -14.25 -8.74
N TYR A 107 -29.13 -15.23 -9.04
CA TYR A 107 -28.93 -16.60 -8.57
C TYR A 107 -27.68 -17.27 -9.15
N ARG A 108 -27.36 -17.00 -10.43
CA ARG A 108 -26.11 -17.46 -11.05
C ARG A 108 -24.88 -16.94 -10.30
N TYR A 109 -24.84 -15.65 -9.97
CA TYR A 109 -23.72 -15.05 -9.25
C TYR A 109 -23.64 -15.54 -7.79
N ALA A 110 -24.78 -15.78 -7.14
CA ALA A 110 -24.81 -16.40 -5.82
C ALA A 110 -24.13 -17.78 -5.84
N ASP A 111 -24.48 -18.64 -6.81
CA ASP A 111 -23.89 -19.95 -6.99
C ASP A 111 -22.38 -19.86 -7.29
N GLN A 112 -21.98 -19.03 -8.25
CA GLN A 112 -20.58 -18.84 -8.63
C GLN A 112 -19.71 -18.30 -7.50
N LEU A 113 -20.25 -17.47 -6.62
CA LEU A 113 -19.58 -16.93 -5.44
C LEU A 113 -19.71 -17.83 -4.22
N ALA A 114 -20.24 -19.04 -4.39
CA ALA A 114 -20.50 -20.00 -3.32
C ALA A 114 -21.25 -19.35 -2.13
N PHE A 115 -22.25 -18.54 -2.44
CA PHE A 115 -23.17 -17.96 -1.47
C PHE A 115 -24.49 -18.73 -1.56
N ASP A 116 -24.91 -19.31 -0.45
CA ASP A 116 -26.13 -20.13 -0.39
C ASP A 116 -27.36 -19.30 -0.80
N SER A 117 -27.99 -19.70 -1.90
CA SER A 117 -29.14 -19.02 -2.48
C SER A 117 -30.34 -18.94 -1.54
N ASP A 118 -30.54 -19.95 -0.67
CA ASP A 118 -31.65 -19.98 0.31
C ASP A 118 -31.46 -18.85 1.36
N ARG A 119 -30.22 -18.45 1.64
CA ARG A 119 -29.95 -17.34 2.56
C ARG A 119 -30.36 -15.97 1.99
N LEU A 120 -30.45 -15.81 0.67
CA LEU A 120 -30.83 -14.52 0.05
C LEU A 120 -32.21 -14.03 0.53
N SER A 121 -33.13 -14.96 0.82
CA SER A 121 -34.49 -14.66 1.32
C SER A 121 -34.61 -14.79 2.84
N SER A 122 -33.51 -14.87 3.57
CA SER A 122 -33.55 -15.06 5.03
C SER A 122 -33.65 -13.72 5.79
N ASP A 123 -34.13 -13.78 7.03
CA ASP A 123 -34.16 -12.65 7.97
C ASP A 123 -32.82 -12.42 8.67
N GLN A 124 -31.72 -13.01 8.14
CA GLN A 124 -30.40 -12.80 8.68
C GLN A 124 -29.97 -11.35 8.47
N LEU A 125 -29.53 -10.67 9.54
CA LEU A 125 -29.03 -9.30 9.47
C LEU A 125 -27.68 -9.23 8.73
N ILE A 126 -27.52 -8.23 7.86
CA ILE A 126 -26.26 -7.97 7.13
C ILE A 126 -25.12 -7.67 8.11
N SER A 127 -25.40 -7.04 9.26
CA SER A 127 -24.39 -6.80 10.30
C SER A 127 -23.71 -8.08 10.80
N SER A 128 -24.42 -9.21 10.80
CA SER A 128 -23.92 -10.52 11.25
C SER A 128 -23.00 -11.23 10.24
N LEU A 129 -22.92 -10.72 9.01
CA LEU A 129 -22.07 -11.28 7.95
C LEU A 129 -20.60 -10.91 8.16
N SER A 130 -19.71 -11.80 7.76
CA SER A 130 -18.28 -11.48 7.65
C SER A 130 -18.01 -10.43 6.57
N GLY A 131 -16.86 -9.74 6.62
CA GLY A 131 -16.47 -8.74 5.61
C GLY A 131 -16.55 -9.28 4.19
N GLY A 132 -16.02 -10.48 3.95
CA GLY A 132 -16.09 -11.13 2.64
C GLY A 132 -17.51 -11.48 2.19
N GLU A 133 -18.38 -11.95 3.10
CA GLU A 133 -19.78 -12.19 2.77
C GLU A 133 -20.52 -10.88 2.43
N LYS A 134 -20.22 -9.79 3.14
CA LYS A 134 -20.77 -8.46 2.84
C LYS A 134 -20.39 -7.99 1.44
N LEU A 135 -19.17 -8.21 1.01
CA LEU A 135 -18.74 -7.88 -0.34
C LEU A 135 -19.38 -8.81 -1.38
N LYS A 136 -19.50 -10.13 -1.08
CA LYS A 136 -20.19 -11.07 -1.97
C LYS A 136 -21.62 -10.64 -2.26
N ILE A 137 -22.41 -10.27 -1.24
CA ILE A 137 -23.80 -9.82 -1.46
C ILE A 137 -23.89 -8.52 -2.27
N GLN A 138 -22.93 -7.59 -2.08
CA GLN A 138 -22.84 -6.39 -2.91
C GLN A 138 -22.55 -6.73 -4.37
N LEU A 139 -21.58 -7.62 -4.62
CA LEU A 139 -21.25 -8.09 -5.96
C LEU A 139 -22.44 -8.77 -6.62
N ILE A 140 -23.10 -9.72 -5.93
CA ILE A 140 -24.25 -10.46 -6.42
C ILE A 140 -25.34 -9.48 -6.86
N LYS A 141 -25.76 -8.58 -5.98
CA LYS A 141 -26.85 -7.64 -6.29
C LYS A 141 -26.47 -6.64 -7.38
N SER A 142 -25.28 -6.06 -7.28
CA SER A 142 -24.86 -4.98 -8.18
C SER A 142 -24.57 -5.49 -9.59
N LEU A 143 -23.94 -6.65 -9.73
CA LEU A 143 -23.61 -7.21 -11.05
C LEU A 143 -24.81 -7.82 -11.76
N ALA A 144 -25.88 -8.17 -11.01
CA ALA A 144 -27.16 -8.61 -11.57
C ALA A 144 -27.98 -7.46 -12.18
N LYS A 145 -27.55 -6.20 -11.98
CA LYS A 145 -28.20 -5.03 -12.61
C LYS A 145 -27.65 -4.75 -14.01
N HIS A 146 -28.51 -4.13 -14.82
CA HIS A 146 -28.03 -3.58 -16.08
C HIS A 146 -27.06 -2.41 -15.82
N SER A 147 -25.91 -2.39 -16.49
CA SER A 147 -24.92 -1.32 -16.31
C SER A 147 -24.03 -1.17 -17.53
N ASP A 148 -23.65 0.05 -17.83
CA ASP A 148 -22.68 0.41 -18.88
C ASP A 148 -21.26 0.63 -18.30
N ILE A 149 -21.16 1.00 -17.04
CA ILE A 149 -19.89 1.18 -16.33
C ILE A 149 -20.00 0.75 -14.86
N ILE A 150 -18.92 0.13 -14.34
CA ILE A 150 -18.83 -0.34 -12.96
C ILE A 150 -17.63 0.32 -12.30
N PHE A 151 -17.85 0.89 -11.12
CA PHE A 151 -16.83 1.47 -10.26
C PHE A 151 -16.65 0.59 -9.04
N LEU A 152 -15.39 0.11 -8.79
CA LEU A 152 -15.05 -0.75 -7.66
C LEU A 152 -13.98 -0.09 -6.79
N ASP A 153 -14.30 0.10 -5.51
CA ASP A 153 -13.37 0.72 -4.58
C ASP A 153 -12.73 -0.37 -3.69
N GLU A 154 -11.50 -0.78 -4.02
CA GLU A 154 -10.72 -1.83 -3.37
C GLU A 154 -11.45 -3.17 -3.23
N PRO A 155 -12.00 -3.74 -4.31
CA PRO A 155 -12.81 -4.95 -4.26
C PRO A 155 -12.01 -6.21 -3.92
N SER A 156 -10.69 -6.17 -3.96
CA SER A 156 -9.81 -7.29 -3.58
C SER A 156 -9.64 -7.44 -2.06
N ASN A 157 -9.99 -6.40 -1.29
CA ASN A 157 -9.89 -6.45 0.15
C ASN A 157 -10.93 -7.41 0.74
N ASP A 158 -10.54 -8.14 1.78
CA ASP A 158 -11.40 -9.07 2.51
C ASP A 158 -12.02 -10.22 1.69
N LEU A 159 -11.55 -10.48 0.44
CA LEU A 159 -11.96 -11.65 -0.34
C LEU A 159 -11.04 -12.86 -0.07
N ASP A 160 -11.63 -14.04 -0.05
CA ASP A 160 -10.86 -15.28 -0.12
C ASP A 160 -10.34 -15.53 -1.54
N LEU A 161 -9.31 -16.38 -1.68
CA LEU A 161 -8.64 -16.62 -2.95
C LEU A 161 -9.57 -17.12 -4.07
N ASP A 162 -10.60 -17.88 -3.73
CA ASP A 162 -11.54 -18.43 -4.70
C ASP A 162 -12.44 -17.30 -5.26
N THR A 163 -12.99 -16.48 -4.38
CA THR A 163 -13.79 -15.30 -4.75
C THR A 163 -12.97 -14.26 -5.53
N LEU A 164 -11.73 -14.03 -5.11
CA LEU A 164 -10.80 -13.13 -5.81
C LEU A 164 -10.53 -13.62 -7.24
N SER A 165 -10.27 -14.93 -7.42
CA SER A 165 -10.06 -15.53 -8.73
C SER A 165 -11.28 -15.40 -9.63
N TRP A 166 -12.48 -15.58 -9.06
CA TRP A 166 -13.72 -15.35 -9.79
C TRP A 166 -13.85 -13.89 -10.26
N LEU A 167 -13.57 -12.93 -9.37
CA LEU A 167 -13.67 -11.50 -9.70
C LEU A 167 -12.64 -11.08 -10.77
N GLU A 168 -11.41 -11.61 -10.69
CA GLU A 168 -10.38 -11.45 -11.73
C GLU A 168 -10.90 -11.89 -13.11
N ASN A 169 -11.45 -13.10 -13.18
CA ASN A 169 -12.02 -13.64 -14.42
C ASN A 169 -13.22 -12.81 -14.91
N TYR A 170 -14.11 -12.41 -14.00
CA TYR A 170 -15.23 -11.56 -14.36
C TYR A 170 -14.79 -10.22 -14.98
N ILE A 171 -13.83 -9.53 -14.37
CA ILE A 171 -13.30 -8.25 -14.89
C ILE A 171 -12.62 -8.47 -16.23
N ALA A 172 -11.75 -9.47 -16.36
CA ALA A 172 -10.98 -9.73 -17.58
C ALA A 172 -11.89 -10.08 -18.77
N THR A 173 -12.96 -10.85 -18.53
CA THR A 173 -13.84 -11.35 -19.61
C THR A 173 -15.07 -10.49 -19.88
N SER A 174 -15.47 -9.63 -18.94
CA SER A 174 -16.65 -8.78 -19.07
C SER A 174 -16.48 -7.76 -20.20
N PRO A 175 -17.49 -7.56 -21.07
CA PRO A 175 -17.47 -6.49 -22.07
C PRO A 175 -17.72 -5.10 -21.46
N LYS A 176 -18.14 -5.02 -20.19
CA LYS A 176 -18.45 -3.77 -19.49
C LYS A 176 -17.19 -2.95 -19.23
N THR A 177 -17.33 -1.64 -19.15
CA THR A 177 -16.26 -0.76 -18.70
C THR A 177 -16.15 -0.84 -17.18
N ILE A 178 -14.94 -1.04 -16.67
CA ILE A 178 -14.71 -1.19 -15.22
C ILE A 178 -13.59 -0.26 -14.80
N VAL A 179 -13.87 0.61 -13.82
CA VAL A 179 -12.90 1.51 -13.19
C VAL A 179 -12.75 1.08 -11.75
N TYR A 180 -11.54 0.80 -11.32
CA TYR A 180 -11.36 0.26 -9.99
C TYR A 180 -10.07 0.74 -9.31
N VAL A 181 -10.09 0.73 -7.98
CA VAL A 181 -8.92 0.90 -7.12
C VAL A 181 -8.52 -0.47 -6.60
N SER A 182 -7.24 -0.83 -6.67
CA SER A 182 -6.74 -2.05 -6.02
C SER A 182 -5.28 -1.89 -5.59
N HIS A 183 -4.94 -2.59 -4.53
CA HIS A 183 -3.57 -2.74 -4.03
C HIS A 183 -2.96 -4.10 -4.39
N ASP A 184 -3.71 -5.05 -4.91
CA ASP A 184 -3.25 -6.39 -5.25
C ASP A 184 -2.57 -6.41 -6.64
N GLU A 185 -1.26 -6.72 -6.65
CA GLU A 185 -0.47 -6.75 -7.88
C GLU A 185 -0.90 -7.85 -8.86
N ASP A 186 -1.28 -9.04 -8.38
CA ASP A 186 -1.72 -10.14 -9.24
C ASP A 186 -3.09 -9.83 -9.86
N PHE A 187 -3.98 -9.20 -9.07
CA PHE A 187 -5.26 -8.70 -9.56
C PHE A 187 -5.08 -7.65 -10.66
N LEU A 188 -4.20 -6.66 -10.43
CA LEU A 188 -3.87 -5.62 -11.41
C LEU A 188 -3.26 -6.21 -12.69
N ALA A 189 -2.32 -7.16 -12.55
CA ALA A 189 -1.64 -7.78 -13.69
C ALA A 189 -2.59 -8.57 -14.60
N LYS A 190 -3.65 -9.17 -14.02
CA LYS A 190 -4.62 -9.96 -14.77
C LYS A 190 -5.75 -9.14 -15.38
N THR A 191 -6.04 -7.97 -14.83
CA THR A 191 -7.29 -7.26 -15.15
C THR A 191 -7.09 -5.89 -15.79
N ALA A 192 -6.00 -5.16 -15.49
CA ALA A 192 -5.82 -3.78 -15.94
C ALA A 192 -5.40 -3.70 -17.41
N THR A 193 -6.10 -2.86 -18.18
CA THR A 193 -5.71 -2.46 -19.56
C THR A 193 -5.24 -1.01 -19.63
N LYS A 194 -5.57 -0.22 -18.59
CA LYS A 194 -5.17 1.17 -18.45
C LYS A 194 -4.86 1.48 -16.99
N ILE A 195 -3.75 2.16 -16.74
CA ILE A 195 -3.28 2.53 -15.42
C ILE A 195 -3.37 4.04 -15.22
N VAL A 196 -4.00 4.46 -14.14
CA VAL A 196 -3.99 5.82 -13.62
C VAL A 196 -3.24 5.81 -12.31
N HIS A 197 -2.04 6.39 -12.29
CA HIS A 197 -1.21 6.39 -11.09
C HIS A 197 -1.19 7.78 -10.43
N LEU A 198 -1.62 7.82 -9.17
CA LEU A 198 -1.61 9.01 -8.31
C LEU A 198 -0.40 8.97 -7.41
N GLN A 199 0.50 9.94 -7.56
CA GLN A 199 1.72 10.06 -6.78
C GLN A 199 1.71 11.36 -5.98
N SER A 200 2.13 11.27 -4.73
CA SER A 200 2.45 12.45 -3.91
C SER A 200 3.95 12.64 -3.90
N VAL A 201 4.44 13.80 -4.33
CA VAL A 201 5.87 14.13 -4.38
C VAL A 201 6.21 15.25 -3.41
N LYS A 202 7.49 15.37 -3.02
CA LYS A 202 7.98 16.36 -2.07
C LYS A 202 7.22 16.35 -0.73
N LYS A 203 7.14 15.18 -0.09
CA LYS A 203 6.47 15.02 1.20
C LYS A 203 5.00 15.48 1.16
N LYS A 204 4.28 15.01 0.16
CA LYS A 204 2.85 15.28 -0.06
C LYS A 204 2.49 16.74 -0.43
N MET A 205 3.47 17.59 -0.73
CA MET A 205 3.23 18.98 -1.14
C MET A 205 2.79 19.12 -2.60
N LEU A 206 3.09 18.16 -3.44
CA LEU A 206 2.74 18.16 -4.86
C LEU A 206 2.11 16.81 -5.24
N ALA A 207 1.04 16.86 -6.02
CA ALA A 207 0.49 15.68 -6.68
C ALA A 207 1.06 15.57 -8.10
N LYS A 208 1.32 14.35 -8.54
CA LYS A 208 1.66 14.03 -9.92
C LYS A 208 0.77 12.88 -10.38
N THR A 209 0.10 13.06 -11.50
CA THR A 209 -0.77 12.05 -12.07
C THR A 209 -0.20 11.57 -13.40
N SER A 210 -0.21 10.26 -13.62
CA SER A 210 0.18 9.67 -14.90
C SER A 210 -0.89 8.70 -15.39
N VAL A 211 -1.13 8.71 -16.70
CA VAL A 211 -2.09 7.82 -17.37
C VAL A 211 -1.35 7.06 -18.45
N GLN A 212 -1.46 5.73 -18.44
CA GLN A 212 -0.87 4.88 -19.47
C GLN A 212 -1.84 3.77 -19.87
N THR A 213 -1.96 3.54 -21.19
CA THR A 213 -2.79 2.47 -21.76
C THR A 213 -1.90 1.26 -22.02
N ILE A 214 -1.56 0.57 -20.96
CA ILE A 214 -0.74 -0.65 -20.93
C ILE A 214 -1.20 -1.53 -19.76
N ASP A 215 -0.84 -2.80 -19.78
CA ASP A 215 -1.03 -3.69 -18.63
C ASP A 215 -0.13 -3.33 -17.45
N TYR A 216 -0.47 -3.84 -16.28
CA TYR A 216 0.25 -3.50 -15.04
C TYR A 216 1.72 -3.99 -15.05
N GLN A 217 2.01 -5.14 -15.66
CA GLN A 217 3.38 -5.67 -15.70
C GLN A 217 4.29 -4.78 -16.57
N ALA A 218 3.83 -4.41 -17.76
CA ALA A 218 4.56 -3.49 -18.64
C ALA A 218 4.72 -2.10 -17.99
N TYR A 219 3.70 -1.64 -17.25
CA TYR A 219 3.79 -0.40 -16.48
C TYR A 219 4.90 -0.44 -15.44
N ARG A 220 4.97 -1.51 -14.66
CA ARG A 220 6.00 -1.72 -13.63
C ARG A 220 7.39 -1.75 -14.23
N ASP A 221 7.57 -2.52 -15.29
CA ASP A 221 8.86 -2.69 -15.96
C ASP A 221 9.38 -1.36 -16.56
N GLN A 222 8.49 -0.58 -17.18
CA GLN A 222 8.83 0.75 -17.68
C GLN A 222 9.23 1.72 -16.56
N ARG A 223 8.51 1.69 -15.44
CA ARG A 223 8.81 2.53 -14.28
C ARG A 223 10.17 2.17 -13.68
N GLU A 224 10.44 0.90 -13.51
CA GLU A 224 11.71 0.40 -12.99
C GLU A 224 12.88 0.79 -13.90
N ALA A 225 12.73 0.58 -15.20
CA ALA A 225 13.74 0.98 -16.19
C ALA A 225 13.99 2.49 -16.18
N ALA A 226 12.94 3.32 -16.08
CA ALA A 226 13.06 4.77 -15.98
C ALA A 226 13.79 5.19 -14.69
N TYR A 227 13.52 4.52 -13.58
CA TYR A 227 14.17 4.75 -12.30
C TYR A 227 15.69 4.47 -12.36
N TYR A 228 16.09 3.30 -12.85
CA TYR A 228 17.50 2.95 -13.00
C TYR A 228 18.22 3.87 -13.98
N LYS A 229 17.58 4.25 -15.08
CA LYS A 229 18.12 5.22 -16.03
C LYS A 229 18.38 6.58 -15.39
N GLN A 230 17.45 7.06 -14.57
CA GLN A 230 17.60 8.34 -13.86
C GLN A 230 18.73 8.27 -12.81
N ILE A 231 18.88 7.15 -12.08
CA ILE A 231 20.00 6.93 -11.16
C ILE A 231 21.32 7.01 -11.91
N GLN A 232 21.45 6.28 -13.00
CA GLN A 232 22.65 6.23 -13.80
C GLN A 232 23.03 7.61 -14.32
N GLN A 233 22.04 8.36 -14.81
CA GLN A 233 22.25 9.72 -15.29
C GLN A 233 22.68 10.67 -14.15
N ALA A 234 22.01 10.63 -13.00
CA ALA A 234 22.35 11.45 -11.83
C ALA A 234 23.77 11.13 -11.31
N GLN A 235 24.16 9.85 -11.29
CA GLN A 235 25.51 9.44 -10.91
C GLN A 235 26.57 9.94 -11.91
N ASN A 236 26.29 9.87 -13.21
CA ASN A 236 27.19 10.36 -14.25
C ASN A 236 27.34 11.88 -14.17
N ASP A 237 26.22 12.62 -14.08
CA ASP A 237 26.23 14.08 -13.93
C ASP A 237 27.05 14.49 -12.69
N ARG A 238 26.88 13.79 -11.57
CA ARG A 238 27.63 14.04 -10.34
C ARG A 238 29.13 13.78 -10.50
N LYS A 239 29.50 12.65 -11.11
CA LYS A 239 30.93 12.33 -11.38
C LYS A 239 31.61 13.37 -12.30
N GLU A 240 30.88 13.81 -13.34
CA GLU A 240 31.41 14.85 -14.24
C GLU A 240 31.55 16.20 -13.53
N PHE A 241 30.55 16.57 -12.75
CA PHE A 241 30.59 17.80 -11.95
C PHE A 241 31.71 17.78 -10.93
N GLU A 242 31.95 16.69 -10.21
CA GLU A 242 33.06 16.55 -9.26
C GLU A 242 34.41 16.72 -9.94
N LYS A 243 34.61 16.15 -11.15
CA LYS A 243 35.85 16.37 -11.94
C LYS A 243 36.05 17.83 -12.33
N VAL A 244 34.98 18.52 -12.73
CA VAL A 244 35.02 19.94 -13.09
C VAL A 244 35.33 20.78 -11.86
N MET A 245 34.70 20.50 -10.73
CA MET A 245 34.92 21.21 -9.46
C MET A 245 36.33 21.00 -8.91
N GLU A 246 36.90 19.81 -9.05
CA GLU A 246 38.27 19.54 -8.65
C GLU A 246 39.26 20.36 -9.46
N LYS A 247 39.11 20.38 -10.80
CA LYS A 247 39.93 21.26 -11.67
C LYS A 247 39.79 22.72 -11.30
N HIS A 248 38.58 23.18 -11.02
CA HIS A 248 38.29 24.53 -10.60
C HIS A 248 38.96 24.87 -9.25
N ARG A 249 38.86 23.99 -8.26
CA ARG A 249 39.55 24.16 -6.95
C ARG A 249 41.05 24.28 -7.10
N ARG A 250 41.67 23.43 -7.94
CA ARG A 250 43.12 23.51 -8.24
C ARG A 250 43.47 24.84 -8.87
N GLN A 251 42.72 25.33 -9.86
CA GLN A 251 42.93 26.63 -10.50
C GLN A 251 42.75 27.78 -9.52
N LYS A 252 41.70 27.75 -8.69
CA LYS A 252 41.43 28.77 -7.66
C LYS A 252 42.59 28.86 -6.65
N SER A 253 43.10 27.72 -6.19
CA SER A 253 44.24 27.64 -5.28
C SER A 253 45.51 28.20 -5.91
N GLN A 254 45.81 27.84 -7.17
CA GLN A 254 46.99 28.38 -7.89
C GLN A 254 46.92 29.91 -8.04
N VAL A 255 45.75 30.42 -8.49
CA VAL A 255 45.60 31.89 -8.65
C VAL A 255 45.69 32.61 -7.31
N ARG A 256 45.12 32.01 -6.24
CA ARG A 256 45.23 32.58 -4.87
C ARG A 256 46.66 32.61 -4.37
N ASN A 257 47.43 31.54 -4.55
CA ASN A 257 48.83 31.48 -4.13
C ASN A 257 49.69 32.49 -4.93
N THR A 258 49.42 32.60 -6.25
CA THR A 258 50.12 33.63 -7.07
C THR A 258 49.78 35.03 -6.58
N LEU A 259 48.52 35.31 -6.22
CA LEU A 259 48.09 36.62 -5.72
C LEU A 259 48.80 36.97 -4.40
N LEU A 260 48.92 36.01 -3.49
CA LEU A 260 49.58 36.21 -2.20
C LEU A 260 51.09 36.46 -2.33
N ASN A 261 51.74 35.87 -3.34
CA ASN A 261 53.21 35.99 -3.55
C ASN A 261 53.58 37.04 -4.54
N THR A 262 52.67 37.87 -5.07
CA THR A 262 52.95 38.93 -6.04
C THR A 262 53.15 40.26 -5.32
N HIS A 263 54.35 40.79 -5.38
CA HIS A 263 54.73 42.08 -4.78
C HIS A 263 54.68 43.26 -5.77
N ASP A 264 54.53 42.98 -7.08
CA ASP A 264 54.41 44.02 -8.12
C ASP A 264 52.96 44.44 -8.29
N ALA A 265 52.67 45.73 -8.24
CA ALA A 265 51.34 46.30 -8.34
C ALA A 265 50.67 46.06 -9.70
N THR A 266 51.38 45.95 -10.80
CA THR A 266 50.86 45.73 -12.14
C THR A 266 50.53 44.28 -12.32
N ALA A 267 51.37 43.34 -11.91
CA ALA A 267 51.18 41.94 -11.90
C ALA A 267 50.00 41.55 -10.93
N GLY A 268 49.94 42.22 -9.77
CA GLY A 268 48.84 42.01 -8.80
C GLY A 268 47.45 42.35 -9.38
N ARG A 269 47.31 43.42 -10.18
CA ARG A 269 46.07 43.77 -10.86
C ARG A 269 45.63 42.71 -11.87
N LEU A 270 46.58 42.15 -12.63
CA LEU A 270 46.28 41.06 -13.60
C LEU A 270 45.81 39.77 -12.90
N VAL A 271 46.45 39.38 -11.80
CA VAL A 271 46.09 38.21 -11.01
C VAL A 271 44.71 38.39 -10.33
N ALA A 272 44.43 39.60 -9.82
CA ALA A 272 43.12 39.94 -9.27
C ALA A 272 42.02 39.87 -10.34
N LYS A 273 42.25 40.32 -11.58
CA LYS A 273 41.32 40.15 -12.70
C LYS A 273 41.09 38.67 -13.01
N LYS A 274 42.11 37.84 -12.96
CA LYS A 274 42.03 36.39 -13.15
C LYS A 274 41.24 35.74 -12.02
N MET A 275 41.42 36.16 -10.77
CA MET A 275 40.64 35.69 -9.62
C MET A 275 39.14 36.02 -9.79
N LYS A 276 38.80 37.23 -10.24
CA LYS A 276 37.43 37.65 -10.52
C LYS A 276 36.78 36.74 -11.59
N SER A 277 37.52 36.36 -12.62
CA SER A 277 37.07 35.42 -13.65
C SER A 277 36.83 33.99 -13.08
N VAL A 278 37.69 33.53 -12.16
CA VAL A 278 37.56 32.24 -11.48
C VAL A 278 36.28 32.22 -10.61
N LEU A 279 36.04 33.29 -9.84
CA LEU A 279 34.80 33.41 -9.02
C LEU A 279 33.52 33.52 -9.87
N ALA A 280 33.59 34.15 -11.03
CA ALA A 280 32.48 34.20 -11.96
C ALA A 280 32.13 32.80 -12.53
N ARG A 281 33.15 31.96 -12.76
CA ARG A 281 32.95 30.55 -13.15
C ARG A 281 32.31 29.71 -12.01
N GLU A 282 32.72 29.96 -10.77
CA GLU A 282 32.17 29.32 -9.60
C GLU A 282 30.62 29.48 -9.54
N LYS A 283 30.14 30.73 -9.71
CA LYS A 283 28.70 31.01 -9.78
C LYS A 283 27.98 30.31 -10.94
N ARG A 284 28.67 30.08 -12.06
CA ARG A 284 28.11 29.31 -13.17
C ARG A 284 27.99 27.82 -12.82
N TYR A 285 29.00 27.28 -12.13
CA TYR A 285 28.98 25.89 -11.68
C TYR A 285 27.90 25.66 -10.60
N GLU A 286 27.67 26.62 -9.70
CA GLU A 286 26.55 26.57 -8.74
C GLU A 286 25.21 26.50 -9.45
N LYS A 287 24.99 27.34 -10.49
CA LYS A 287 23.77 27.23 -11.32
C LYS A 287 23.67 25.92 -12.10
N GLN A 288 24.78 25.38 -12.57
CA GLN A 288 24.84 24.10 -13.24
C GLN A 288 24.49 22.97 -12.28
N ALA A 289 24.94 23.03 -11.02
CA ALA A 289 24.59 22.07 -9.98
C ALA A 289 23.06 22.02 -9.71
N GLU A 290 22.38 23.18 -9.76
CA GLU A 290 20.93 23.28 -9.62
C GLU A 290 20.16 22.59 -10.77
N SER A 291 20.77 22.60 -11.98
CA SER A 291 20.15 21.99 -13.19
C SER A 291 20.53 20.52 -13.41
N MET A 292 21.39 19.92 -12.58
CA MET A 292 21.78 18.52 -12.67
C MET A 292 20.60 17.57 -12.42
N THR A 293 20.66 16.41 -13.04
CA THR A 293 19.69 15.35 -12.79
C THR A 293 19.70 14.99 -11.31
N LYS A 294 18.58 15.23 -10.63
CA LYS A 294 18.44 14.85 -9.23
C LYS A 294 18.31 13.34 -9.13
N MET A 295 18.92 12.76 -8.08
CA MET A 295 18.63 11.36 -7.75
C MET A 295 17.12 11.17 -7.65
N PRO A 296 16.57 10.13 -8.28
CA PRO A 296 15.14 9.87 -8.18
C PRO A 296 14.80 9.64 -6.71
N TYR A 297 13.74 10.28 -6.29
CA TYR A 297 13.19 10.08 -4.97
C TYR A 297 12.25 8.87 -5.04
N HIS A 298 12.56 7.84 -4.29
CA HIS A 298 11.73 6.65 -4.21
C HIS A 298 10.73 6.84 -3.07
N GLU A 299 9.57 7.40 -3.38
CA GLU A 299 8.52 7.62 -2.38
C GLU A 299 7.97 6.31 -1.82
N ASP A 300 8.05 5.26 -2.62
CA ASP A 300 7.51 3.94 -2.33
C ASP A 300 8.53 3.00 -1.65
N ALA A 301 9.82 3.38 -1.58
CA ALA A 301 10.84 2.52 -0.98
C ALA A 301 10.76 2.53 0.56
N ILE A 302 10.73 1.36 1.13
CA ILE A 302 10.77 1.14 2.57
C ILE A 302 12.19 0.71 2.91
N HIS A 303 13.01 1.68 3.37
CA HIS A 303 14.39 1.42 3.78
C HIS A 303 14.43 0.95 5.24
N LEU A 304 13.87 -0.21 5.51
CA LEU A 304 13.97 -0.91 6.77
C LEU A 304 14.76 -2.20 6.57
N PHE A 305 15.57 -2.54 7.55
CA PHE A 305 16.30 -3.79 7.59
C PHE A 305 16.23 -4.34 9.00
N PHE A 306 15.96 -5.61 9.16
CA PHE A 306 16.06 -6.30 10.42
C PHE A 306 17.54 -6.63 10.69
N SER A 307 18.35 -5.58 10.99
CA SER A 307 19.73 -5.73 11.41
C SER A 307 19.81 -6.14 12.90
N ASP A 308 20.87 -6.85 13.26
CA ASP A 308 21.17 -7.20 14.66
C ASP A 308 20.13 -8.08 15.39
N ILE A 309 19.35 -8.85 14.65
CA ILE A 309 18.47 -9.86 15.24
C ILE A 309 19.36 -10.97 15.82
N GLN A 310 19.07 -11.41 17.04
CA GLN A 310 19.63 -12.64 17.57
C GLN A 310 18.73 -13.81 17.14
N PRO A 311 19.10 -14.58 16.11
CA PRO A 311 18.28 -15.66 15.64
C PRO A 311 18.19 -16.75 16.71
N VAL A 312 17.00 -17.29 16.89
CA VAL A 312 16.79 -18.46 17.74
C VAL A 312 17.49 -19.67 17.09
N PRO A 313 18.18 -20.56 17.86
CA PRO A 313 18.84 -21.73 17.28
C PRO A 313 17.89 -22.57 16.42
N ALA A 314 18.31 -22.96 15.21
CA ALA A 314 17.46 -23.58 14.17
C ALA A 314 16.75 -24.88 14.60
N HIS A 315 17.33 -25.63 15.58
CA HIS A 315 16.71 -26.84 16.12
C HIS A 315 15.58 -26.57 17.11
N LYS A 316 15.42 -25.33 17.57
CA LYS A 316 14.45 -24.97 18.60
C LYS A 316 13.05 -24.88 18.03
N GLN A 317 12.10 -25.49 18.72
CA GLN A 317 10.71 -25.42 18.35
C GLN A 317 10.09 -24.12 18.89
N ILE A 318 9.54 -23.33 17.96
CA ILE A 318 8.87 -22.09 18.30
C ILE A 318 7.41 -22.38 18.66
N ILE A 319 6.70 -23.13 17.80
CA ILE A 319 5.31 -23.53 18.02
C ILE A 319 5.22 -25.06 18.02
N ASP A 320 4.51 -25.58 19.00
CA ASP A 320 4.07 -26.99 19.07
C ASP A 320 2.66 -27.03 19.65
N VAL A 321 1.67 -26.89 18.78
CA VAL A 321 0.25 -26.97 19.11
C VAL A 321 -0.26 -28.30 18.66
N GLN A 322 -0.87 -29.09 19.56
CA GLN A 322 -1.28 -30.46 19.28
C GLN A 322 -2.72 -30.72 19.77
N GLY A 323 -3.67 -30.72 18.82
CA GLY A 323 -5.06 -31.07 19.10
C GLY A 323 -5.83 -30.02 19.91
N GLU A 324 -5.35 -28.76 19.91
CA GLU A 324 -6.01 -27.67 20.61
C GLU A 324 -7.26 -27.19 19.83
N GLU A 325 -8.18 -26.58 20.57
CA GLU A 325 -9.37 -25.97 20.01
C GLU A 325 -9.19 -24.44 19.89
N LEU A 326 -9.57 -23.88 18.75
CA LEU A 326 -9.56 -22.46 18.57
C LEU A 326 -10.97 -21.88 18.83
N TRP A 327 -11.06 -21.03 19.82
CA TRP A 327 -12.29 -20.36 20.22
C TRP A 327 -12.24 -18.86 19.96
N CYS A 328 -13.39 -18.31 19.61
CA CYS A 328 -13.60 -16.84 19.57
C CYS A 328 -14.82 -16.54 20.43
N HIS A 329 -14.60 -15.97 21.60
CA HIS A 329 -15.60 -15.86 22.67
C HIS A 329 -16.21 -17.25 22.96
N GLU A 330 -17.50 -17.43 22.78
CA GLU A 330 -18.22 -18.69 23.03
C GLU A 330 -18.35 -19.58 21.78
N ARG A 331 -17.82 -19.14 20.63
CA ARG A 331 -17.93 -19.86 19.36
C ARG A 331 -16.67 -20.67 19.09
N LEU A 332 -16.83 -21.97 18.94
CA LEU A 332 -15.77 -22.86 18.45
C LEU A 332 -15.52 -22.63 16.97
N LEU A 333 -14.31 -22.24 16.59
CA LEU A 333 -13.92 -21.98 15.21
C LEU A 333 -13.26 -23.20 14.58
N VAL A 334 -12.31 -23.83 15.28
CA VAL A 334 -11.53 -24.98 14.79
C VAL A 334 -11.39 -26.02 15.91
N LYS A 335 -11.66 -27.29 15.61
CA LYS A 335 -11.67 -28.38 16.61
C LYS A 335 -10.33 -29.01 16.89
N ASN A 336 -9.49 -29.18 15.89
CA ASN A 336 -8.23 -29.91 15.99
C ASN A 336 -7.12 -29.09 15.32
N LEU A 337 -6.44 -28.30 16.11
CA LEU A 337 -5.33 -27.49 15.63
C LEU A 337 -4.02 -28.26 15.84
N PHE A 338 -3.33 -28.57 14.74
CA PHE A 338 -1.98 -29.17 14.78
C PHE A 338 -1.03 -28.23 14.01
N MET A 339 -0.05 -27.68 14.70
CA MET A 339 0.93 -26.79 14.09
C MET A 339 2.29 -26.95 14.76
N LYS A 340 3.31 -27.22 13.95
CA LYS A 340 4.71 -27.25 14.41
C LYS A 340 5.53 -26.31 13.55
N VAL A 341 6.22 -25.37 14.18
CA VAL A 341 7.09 -24.40 13.52
C VAL A 341 8.43 -24.37 14.23
N LYS A 342 9.51 -24.52 13.49
CA LYS A 342 10.89 -24.41 13.97
C LYS A 342 11.41 -22.98 13.78
N ALA A 343 12.45 -22.67 14.52
CA ALA A 343 13.15 -21.41 14.38
C ALA A 343 13.67 -21.20 12.95
N GLY A 344 13.48 -19.99 12.41
CA GLY A 344 13.87 -19.62 11.05
C GLY A 344 12.87 -20.04 9.95
N GLU A 345 11.78 -20.76 10.27
CA GLU A 345 10.76 -21.08 9.29
C GLU A 345 9.84 -19.89 9.04
N LYS A 346 9.41 -19.74 7.77
CA LYS A 346 8.43 -18.73 7.33
C LYS A 346 7.18 -19.45 6.85
N VAL A 347 6.10 -19.25 7.60
CA VAL A 347 4.84 -19.99 7.43
C VAL A 347 3.71 -19.04 7.05
N GLY A 348 3.06 -19.31 5.92
CA GLY A 348 1.85 -18.65 5.47
C GLY A 348 0.59 -19.43 5.88
N ILE A 349 -0.47 -18.73 6.25
CA ILE A 349 -1.77 -19.31 6.58
C ILE A 349 -2.83 -18.68 5.67
N ILE A 350 -3.55 -19.53 4.93
CA ILE A 350 -4.68 -19.14 4.10
C ILE A 350 -5.96 -19.81 4.57
N GLY A 351 -7.09 -19.39 4.06
CA GLY A 351 -8.40 -20.02 4.37
C GLY A 351 -9.56 -19.08 4.08
N ALA A 352 -10.77 -19.63 4.08
CA ALA A 352 -11.99 -18.87 3.85
C ALA A 352 -12.15 -17.73 4.88
N ASN A 353 -12.92 -16.72 4.52
CA ASN A 353 -13.22 -15.63 5.43
C ASN A 353 -14.08 -16.10 6.60
N GLY A 354 -13.83 -15.56 7.78
CA GLY A 354 -14.54 -15.95 9.00
C GLY A 354 -14.17 -17.32 9.58
N VAL A 355 -13.19 -18.05 9.01
CA VAL A 355 -12.75 -19.37 9.53
C VAL A 355 -11.91 -19.27 10.81
N GLY A 356 -11.42 -18.06 11.15
CA GLY A 356 -10.65 -17.84 12.38
C GLY A 356 -9.16 -17.58 12.16
N LYS A 357 -8.72 -17.12 10.98
CA LYS A 357 -7.31 -16.83 10.68
C LYS A 357 -6.70 -15.82 11.65
N SER A 358 -7.33 -14.66 11.81
CA SER A 358 -6.88 -13.61 12.77
C SER A 358 -6.93 -14.09 14.22
N SER A 359 -7.94 -14.90 14.57
CA SER A 359 -8.04 -15.52 15.89
C SER A 359 -6.88 -16.48 16.13
N LEU A 360 -6.44 -17.24 15.12
CA LEU A 360 -5.29 -18.12 15.21
C LEU A 360 -3.98 -17.34 15.46
N ILE A 361 -3.72 -16.26 14.71
CA ILE A 361 -2.53 -15.43 14.94
C ILE A 361 -2.55 -14.83 16.35
N LYS A 362 -3.70 -14.33 16.81
CA LYS A 362 -3.85 -13.80 18.18
C LYS A 362 -3.62 -14.87 19.24
N PHE A 363 -4.15 -16.08 19.06
CA PHE A 363 -3.92 -17.23 19.94
C PHE A 363 -2.44 -17.59 20.00
N LEU A 364 -1.76 -17.68 18.85
CA LEU A 364 -0.32 -17.96 18.81
C LEU A 364 0.50 -16.86 19.49
N TYR A 365 0.12 -15.60 19.32
CA TYR A 365 0.77 -14.47 19.97
C TYR A 365 0.65 -14.58 21.51
N GLN A 366 -0.56 -14.83 22.01
CA GLN A 366 -0.79 -15.02 23.46
C GLN A 366 -0.01 -16.21 24.01
N HIS A 367 0.05 -17.33 23.27
CA HIS A 367 0.80 -18.52 23.66
C HIS A 367 2.31 -18.25 23.76
N LEU A 368 2.86 -17.44 22.85
CA LEU A 368 4.29 -17.13 22.80
C LEU A 368 4.72 -16.01 23.77
N GLN A 369 3.81 -15.14 24.22
CA GLN A 369 4.12 -14.03 25.13
C GLN A 369 4.71 -14.51 26.47
N THR A 370 4.42 -15.73 26.90
CA THR A 370 4.96 -16.33 28.14
C THR A 370 6.43 -16.74 28.03
N ARG A 371 6.99 -16.73 26.82
CA ARG A 371 8.36 -17.18 26.54
C ARG A 371 9.34 -16.02 26.58
N SER A 372 10.15 -15.96 27.64
CA SER A 372 11.18 -14.93 27.85
C SER A 372 12.38 -15.02 26.90
N ASP A 373 12.53 -16.14 26.17
CA ASP A 373 13.60 -16.38 25.20
C ASP A 373 13.30 -15.85 23.80
N LEU A 374 12.12 -15.28 23.60
CA LEU A 374 11.66 -14.74 22.31
C LEU A 374 11.42 -13.23 22.37
N GLN A 375 11.81 -12.56 21.32
CA GLN A 375 11.43 -11.17 21.05
C GLN A 375 10.32 -11.18 19.98
N LEU A 376 9.09 -10.92 20.41
CA LEU A 376 7.92 -11.05 19.54
C LEU A 376 7.60 -9.74 18.82
N GLY A 377 7.42 -9.81 17.51
CA GLY A 377 6.78 -8.78 16.70
C GLY A 377 5.36 -9.21 16.32
N TYR A 378 4.38 -8.37 16.60
CA TYR A 378 2.98 -8.65 16.25
C TYR A 378 2.37 -7.54 15.44
N MET A 379 1.74 -7.88 14.32
CA MET A 379 0.97 -6.98 13.47
C MET A 379 -0.47 -7.51 13.35
N PRO A 380 -1.44 -6.91 14.05
CA PRO A 380 -2.85 -7.28 13.92
C PRO A 380 -3.44 -6.72 12.62
N GLN A 381 -4.56 -7.28 12.17
CA GLN A 381 -5.33 -6.77 11.03
C GLN A 381 -5.83 -5.33 11.26
N HIS A 382 -6.26 -5.02 12.50
CA HIS A 382 -6.64 -3.68 12.93
C HIS A 382 -5.55 -3.11 13.83
N TYR A 383 -4.80 -2.16 13.32
CA TYR A 383 -3.64 -1.59 14.04
C TYR A 383 -4.03 -0.86 15.34
N ALA A 384 -5.27 -0.36 15.40
CA ALA A 384 -5.83 0.26 16.62
C ALA A 384 -5.85 -0.67 17.84
N ASP A 385 -5.83 -2.00 17.63
CA ASP A 385 -5.78 -2.98 18.72
C ASP A 385 -4.43 -2.99 19.45
N LEU A 386 -3.39 -2.46 18.82
CA LEU A 386 -2.03 -2.46 19.36
C LEU A 386 -1.43 -1.06 19.49
N LEU A 387 -1.77 -0.14 18.60
CA LEU A 387 -1.22 1.21 18.59
C LEU A 387 -1.92 2.11 19.63
N PRO A 388 -1.17 2.83 20.48
CA PRO A 388 -1.72 3.83 21.37
C PRO A 388 -2.12 5.08 20.57
N LEU A 389 -3.35 5.12 20.06
CA LEU A 389 -3.83 6.10 19.09
C LEU A 389 -3.68 7.56 19.53
N SER A 390 -3.70 7.83 20.85
CA SER A 390 -3.54 9.19 21.40
C SER A 390 -2.09 9.65 21.52
N LYS A 391 -1.11 8.73 21.41
CA LYS A 391 0.33 9.08 21.44
C LYS A 391 0.81 9.53 20.08
N THR A 392 1.98 10.20 20.06
CA THR A 392 2.67 10.52 18.82
C THR A 392 3.58 9.36 18.38
N PRO A 393 3.91 9.23 17.07
CA PRO A 393 4.87 8.25 16.58
C PRO A 393 6.20 8.27 17.33
N LEU A 394 6.74 9.45 17.59
CA LEU A 394 7.99 9.61 18.32
C LEU A 394 7.88 9.06 19.76
N THR A 395 6.82 9.44 20.48
CA THR A 395 6.61 8.95 21.85
C THR A 395 6.37 7.43 21.89
N PHE A 396 5.71 6.88 20.88
CA PHE A 396 5.49 5.44 20.78
C PHE A 396 6.79 4.64 20.57
N LEU A 397 7.71 5.15 19.76
CA LEU A 397 8.97 4.46 19.44
C LEU A 397 10.03 4.65 20.52
N ALA A 398 10.25 5.89 20.95
CA ALA A 398 11.34 6.24 21.88
C ALA A 398 10.90 6.30 23.35
N GLY A 399 9.60 6.50 23.64
CA GLY A 399 9.11 6.67 25.02
C GLY A 399 9.74 7.90 25.68
N GLU A 400 10.09 7.77 26.97
CA GLU A 400 10.82 8.76 27.77
C GLU A 400 12.35 8.53 27.76
N LYS A 401 12.86 7.86 26.73
CA LYS A 401 14.25 7.47 26.59
C LYS A 401 15.17 8.64 26.28
N ASP A 402 16.49 8.40 26.34
CA ASP A 402 17.55 9.39 26.14
C ASP A 402 17.48 10.08 24.76
N LYS A 403 18.07 11.29 24.67
CA LYS A 403 18.09 12.08 23.44
C LYS A 403 18.65 11.34 22.23
N GLU A 404 19.65 10.46 22.42
CA GLU A 404 20.25 9.67 21.35
C GLU A 404 19.25 8.70 20.72
N GLU A 405 18.42 8.01 21.52
CA GLU A 405 17.40 7.11 21.01
C GLU A 405 16.24 7.87 20.32
N GLN A 406 15.90 9.08 20.81
CA GLN A 406 14.94 9.95 20.14
C GLN A 406 15.45 10.44 18.77
N GLU A 407 16.72 10.80 18.66
CA GLU A 407 17.35 11.20 17.40
C GLU A 407 17.41 10.03 16.41
N ALA A 408 17.71 8.82 16.90
CA ALA A 408 17.66 7.61 16.08
C ALA A 408 16.24 7.33 15.58
N ALA A 409 15.22 7.40 16.44
CA ALA A 409 13.83 7.23 16.05
C ALA A 409 13.37 8.27 15.00
N LEU A 410 13.76 9.52 15.16
CA LEU A 410 13.51 10.58 14.17
C LEU A 410 14.17 10.29 12.81
N THR A 411 15.39 9.76 12.84
CA THR A 411 16.12 9.40 11.62
C THR A 411 15.38 8.26 10.88
N TYR A 412 14.94 7.23 11.60
CA TYR A 412 14.16 6.13 11.02
C TYR A 412 12.79 6.60 10.50
N LEU A 413 12.06 7.43 11.26
CA LEU A 413 10.79 8.00 10.81
C LEU A 413 10.99 8.85 9.54
N ALA A 414 12.06 9.62 9.47
CA ALA A 414 12.40 10.39 8.28
C ALA A 414 12.73 9.49 7.06
N SER A 415 13.40 8.35 7.27
CA SER A 415 13.68 7.36 6.22
C SER A 415 12.41 6.68 5.68
N LEU A 416 11.39 6.51 6.54
CA LEU A 416 10.05 6.02 6.19
C LEU A 416 9.13 7.13 5.68
N GLN A 417 9.67 8.35 5.51
CA GLN A 417 9.00 9.51 4.89
C GLN A 417 7.89 10.15 5.71
N PHE A 418 7.93 9.97 7.02
CA PHE A 418 7.09 10.77 7.91
C PHE A 418 7.48 12.25 7.82
N THR A 419 6.48 13.12 7.69
CA THR A 419 6.68 14.57 7.76
C THR A 419 6.92 14.99 9.21
N ARG A 420 7.43 16.23 9.42
CA ARG A 420 7.61 16.76 10.78
C ARG A 420 6.28 16.84 11.54
N GLU A 421 5.20 17.17 10.87
CA GLU A 421 3.86 17.23 11.44
C GLU A 421 3.38 15.85 11.87
N GLU A 422 3.46 14.87 10.97
CA GLU A 422 3.05 13.48 11.24
C GLU A 422 3.81 12.83 12.40
N VAL A 423 5.07 13.22 12.63
CA VAL A 423 5.87 12.71 13.76
C VAL A 423 5.37 13.21 15.11
N HIS A 424 4.73 14.39 15.14
CA HIS A 424 4.27 15.07 16.36
C HIS A 424 2.73 15.07 16.52
N HIS A 425 1.97 14.63 15.53
CA HIS A 425 0.53 14.43 15.64
C HIS A 425 0.18 13.07 16.23
N ALA A 426 -1.08 12.90 16.63
CA ALA A 426 -1.55 11.62 17.17
C ALA A 426 -1.49 10.51 16.12
N ILE A 427 -1.21 9.27 16.56
CA ILE A 427 -1.20 8.10 15.68
C ILE A 427 -2.57 7.87 15.03
N SER A 428 -3.67 8.31 15.68
CA SER A 428 -5.02 8.30 15.09
C SER A 428 -5.14 9.08 13.77
N ASP A 429 -4.28 10.08 13.55
CA ASP A 429 -4.35 10.96 12.39
C ASP A 429 -3.54 10.39 11.20
N LEU A 430 -2.80 9.31 11.43
CA LEU A 430 -2.01 8.62 10.41
C LEU A 430 -2.89 7.74 9.54
N SER A 431 -2.54 7.63 8.25
CA SER A 431 -3.14 6.63 7.35
C SER A 431 -2.78 5.20 7.78
N GLY A 432 -3.57 4.21 7.36
CA GLY A 432 -3.30 2.80 7.68
C GLY A 432 -1.92 2.34 7.19
N GLY A 433 -1.48 2.79 6.01
CA GLY A 433 -0.12 2.51 5.52
C GLY A 433 0.97 3.14 6.38
N GLN A 434 0.75 4.32 6.96
CA GLN A 434 1.68 4.93 7.90
C GLN A 434 1.68 4.20 9.25
N GLN A 435 0.53 3.79 9.74
CA GLN A 435 0.41 2.97 10.95
C GLN A 435 1.13 1.62 10.77
N ALA A 436 0.99 0.98 9.58
CA ALA A 436 1.73 -0.23 9.23
C ALA A 436 3.26 -0.01 9.25
N LYS A 437 3.75 1.06 8.62
CA LYS A 437 5.16 1.45 8.63
C LYS A 437 5.67 1.68 10.05
N LEU A 438 4.85 2.30 10.91
CA LEU A 438 5.19 2.54 12.31
C LEU A 438 5.33 1.24 13.12
N LEU A 439 4.43 0.28 12.92
CA LEU A 439 4.51 -1.05 13.54
C LEU A 439 5.73 -1.84 13.05
N LEU A 440 6.01 -1.83 11.74
CA LEU A 440 7.21 -2.44 11.18
C LEU A 440 8.48 -1.86 11.81
N LEU A 441 8.56 -0.54 11.90
CA LEU A 441 9.69 0.13 12.54
C LEU A 441 9.85 -0.28 14.01
N LYS A 442 8.75 -0.39 14.75
CA LYS A 442 8.78 -0.85 16.14
C LYS A 442 9.35 -2.26 16.26
N MET A 443 8.93 -3.19 15.38
CA MET A 443 9.46 -4.57 15.37
C MET A 443 10.96 -4.62 15.05
N VAL A 444 11.44 -3.75 14.15
CA VAL A 444 12.86 -3.61 13.82
C VAL A 444 13.65 -3.09 15.02
N LEU A 445 13.16 -2.03 15.69
CA LEU A 445 13.81 -1.44 16.87
C LEU A 445 13.81 -2.38 18.07
N ASP A 446 12.75 -3.17 18.24
CA ASP A 446 12.65 -4.19 19.29
C ASP A 446 13.47 -5.45 18.98
N LYS A 447 14.13 -5.52 17.81
CA LYS A 447 14.92 -6.68 17.35
C LYS A 447 14.15 -7.98 17.40
N ALA A 448 12.87 -7.93 17.00
CA ALA A 448 11.98 -9.09 17.03
C ALA A 448 12.58 -10.26 16.25
N ASN A 449 12.63 -11.46 16.88
CA ASN A 449 13.15 -12.68 16.27
C ASN A 449 12.05 -13.69 15.90
N VAL A 450 10.81 -13.41 16.30
CA VAL A 450 9.60 -14.11 15.85
C VAL A 450 8.54 -13.08 15.46
N LEU A 451 8.04 -13.16 14.24
CA LEU A 451 7.02 -12.26 13.71
C LEU A 451 5.69 -13.00 13.52
N LEU A 452 4.63 -12.42 14.02
CA LEU A 452 3.25 -12.86 13.84
C LEU A 452 2.47 -11.76 13.12
N LEU A 453 2.10 -11.98 11.86
CA LEU A 453 1.60 -10.94 10.98
C LEU A 453 0.21 -11.30 10.42
N ASP A 454 -0.74 -10.39 10.56
CA ASP A 454 -2.08 -10.52 9.96
C ASP A 454 -2.24 -9.51 8.82
N GLU A 455 -2.23 -10.01 7.57
CA GLU A 455 -2.29 -9.24 6.32
C GLU A 455 -1.21 -8.15 6.19
N PRO A 456 0.09 -8.50 6.24
CA PRO A 456 1.19 -7.53 6.33
C PRO A 456 1.37 -6.65 5.09
N SER A 457 0.86 -7.03 3.91
CA SER A 457 0.97 -6.26 2.67
C SER A 457 -0.26 -5.38 2.37
N ARG A 458 -1.36 -5.52 3.14
CA ARG A 458 -2.69 -4.97 2.84
C ARG A 458 -2.71 -3.46 2.59
N ASN A 459 -2.05 -2.67 3.44
CA ASN A 459 -2.13 -1.21 3.42
C ASN A 459 -0.96 -0.54 2.67
N PHE A 460 -0.21 -1.33 1.90
CA PHE A 460 0.86 -0.82 1.05
C PHE A 460 0.43 -0.74 -0.41
N SER A 461 0.90 0.30 -1.10
CA SER A 461 0.63 0.43 -2.53
C SER A 461 1.22 -0.75 -3.31
N PRO A 462 0.67 -1.09 -4.49
CA PRO A 462 1.23 -2.15 -5.33
C PRO A 462 2.71 -1.93 -5.68
N ILE A 463 3.16 -0.68 -5.62
CA ILE A 463 4.54 -0.30 -5.92
C ILE A 463 5.46 -0.48 -4.70
N SER A 464 4.91 -0.33 -3.48
CA SER A 464 5.66 -0.55 -2.22
C SER A 464 5.73 -2.02 -1.81
N GLN A 465 4.79 -2.85 -2.26
CA GLN A 465 4.73 -4.27 -1.88
C GLN A 465 5.99 -5.08 -2.19
N PRO A 466 6.72 -4.89 -3.33
CA PRO A 466 7.98 -5.58 -3.56
C PRO A 466 9.01 -5.36 -2.45
N TYR A 467 9.12 -4.13 -1.91
CA TYR A 467 10.05 -3.80 -0.81
C TYR A 467 9.64 -4.45 0.52
N ILE A 468 8.32 -4.59 0.76
CA ILE A 468 7.79 -5.33 1.90
C ILE A 468 8.14 -6.82 1.79
N ARG A 469 7.99 -7.41 0.61
CA ARG A 469 8.36 -8.81 0.36
C ARG A 469 9.86 -9.03 0.51
N GLU A 470 10.70 -8.14 -0.02
CA GLU A 470 12.15 -8.17 0.16
C GLU A 470 12.53 -8.08 1.65
N LEU A 471 11.96 -7.12 2.40
CA LEU A 471 12.17 -6.98 3.84
C LEU A 471 11.91 -8.29 4.60
N PHE A 472 10.78 -8.96 4.32
CA PHE A 472 10.43 -10.20 5.00
C PHE A 472 11.13 -11.43 4.40
N SER A 473 11.51 -11.41 3.13
CA SER A 473 12.33 -12.45 2.51
C SER A 473 13.74 -12.49 3.10
N ASP A 474 14.32 -11.32 3.38
CA ASP A 474 15.65 -11.17 3.98
C ASP A 474 15.66 -11.39 5.51
N TYR A 475 14.49 -11.38 6.13
CA TYR A 475 14.36 -11.60 7.58
C TYR A 475 14.84 -12.97 7.99
N GLN A 476 15.79 -13.03 8.93
CA GLN A 476 16.46 -14.27 9.39
C GLN A 476 15.75 -14.94 10.58
N GLY A 477 14.70 -14.34 11.11
CA GLY A 477 13.91 -14.92 12.21
C GLY A 477 12.78 -15.83 11.73
N THR A 478 11.93 -16.23 12.66
CA THR A 478 10.72 -17.02 12.38
C THR A 478 9.57 -16.08 12.00
N LEU A 479 8.84 -16.38 10.94
CA LEU A 479 7.71 -15.61 10.49
C LEU A 479 6.48 -16.49 10.32
N ILE A 480 5.36 -16.08 10.92
CA ILE A 480 4.06 -16.71 10.71
C ILE A 480 3.09 -15.62 10.29
N CYS A 481 2.50 -15.75 9.13
CA CYS A 481 1.57 -14.74 8.61
C CYS A 481 0.27 -15.35 8.09
N VAL A 482 -0.79 -14.57 8.23
CA VAL A 482 -2.01 -14.73 7.46
C VAL A 482 -1.93 -13.78 6.28
N SER A 483 -2.16 -14.25 5.07
CA SER A 483 -2.21 -13.38 3.90
C SER A 483 -3.08 -13.97 2.78
N HIS A 484 -3.71 -13.07 2.03
CA HIS A 484 -4.37 -13.35 0.77
C HIS A 484 -3.51 -12.93 -0.44
N ASP A 485 -2.38 -12.28 -0.20
CA ASP A 485 -1.41 -11.88 -1.21
C ASP A 485 -0.62 -13.12 -1.69
N ARG A 486 -0.93 -13.59 -2.90
CA ARG A 486 -0.31 -14.77 -3.51
C ARG A 486 1.18 -14.60 -3.75
N ARG A 487 1.63 -13.37 -4.11
CA ARG A 487 3.05 -13.06 -4.32
C ARG A 487 3.80 -13.09 -3.00
N PHE A 488 3.24 -12.49 -1.96
CA PHE A 488 3.83 -12.53 -0.62
C PHE A 488 4.01 -13.98 -0.15
N LEU A 489 2.98 -14.80 -0.28
CA LEU A 489 3.05 -16.20 0.11
C LEU A 489 4.11 -16.99 -0.68
N ARG A 490 4.23 -16.77 -1.99
CA ARG A 490 5.22 -17.45 -2.85
C ARG A 490 6.66 -16.98 -2.65
N GLU A 491 6.86 -15.68 -2.43
CA GLU A 491 8.21 -15.09 -2.36
C GLU A 491 8.79 -15.12 -0.95
N VAL A 492 7.93 -15.08 0.10
CA VAL A 492 8.37 -14.99 1.50
C VAL A 492 8.22 -16.29 2.25
N CYS A 493 7.14 -17.05 2.05
CA CYS A 493 6.82 -18.22 2.87
C CYS A 493 7.44 -19.51 2.32
N HIS A 494 8.04 -20.31 3.22
CA HIS A 494 8.60 -21.63 2.89
C HIS A 494 7.52 -22.72 2.88
N GLN A 495 6.45 -22.52 3.65
CA GLN A 495 5.35 -23.47 3.81
C GLN A 495 4.05 -22.69 3.91
N VAL A 496 2.96 -23.24 3.35
CA VAL A 496 1.64 -22.66 3.46
C VAL A 496 0.65 -23.68 3.99
N TYR A 497 -0.18 -23.24 4.93
CA TYR A 497 -1.24 -24.02 5.52
C TYR A 497 -2.61 -23.44 5.19
N LYS A 498 -3.58 -24.31 4.95
CA LYS A 498 -4.99 -23.95 4.80
C LYS A 498 -5.73 -24.20 6.09
N LEU A 499 -6.29 -23.15 6.67
CA LEU A 499 -7.16 -23.24 7.84
C LEU A 499 -8.60 -23.54 7.39
N SER A 500 -9.19 -24.54 8.02
CA SER A 500 -10.59 -24.92 7.84
C SER A 500 -11.26 -25.14 9.21
N LYS A 501 -12.57 -25.30 9.24
CA LYS A 501 -13.32 -25.65 10.47
C LYS A 501 -12.88 -27.00 11.08
N GLN A 502 -12.26 -27.86 10.27
CA GLN A 502 -11.83 -29.20 10.67
C GLN A 502 -10.39 -29.23 11.19
N GLY A 503 -9.59 -28.21 10.89
CA GLY A 503 -8.20 -28.15 11.29
C GLY A 503 -7.33 -27.34 10.33
N LEU A 504 -6.02 -27.46 10.53
CA LEU A 504 -4.98 -26.80 9.74
C LEU A 504 -4.26 -27.86 8.88
N TYR A 505 -4.20 -27.66 7.57
CA TYR A 505 -3.62 -28.58 6.60
C TYR A 505 -2.50 -27.92 5.80
N ARG A 506 -1.36 -28.60 5.68
CA ARG A 506 -0.27 -28.11 4.83
C ARG A 506 -0.64 -28.29 3.36
N LEU A 507 -0.35 -27.28 2.54
CA LEU A 507 -0.49 -27.32 1.09
C LEU A 507 0.86 -27.64 0.43
N ASP A 508 0.82 -28.43 -0.65
CA ASP A 508 2.02 -28.78 -1.43
C ASP A 508 2.37 -27.69 -2.45
N SER A 509 1.42 -26.85 -2.85
CA SER A 509 1.61 -25.71 -3.78
C SER A 509 0.50 -24.65 -3.57
N ILE A 510 0.80 -23.38 -3.91
CA ILE A 510 -0.13 -22.24 -3.88
C ILE A 510 -0.50 -21.87 -5.33
#